data_9ca20b7d26a88053afa2575faf63611a
#
_entry.id   9ca20b7d26a88053afa2575faf63611a
#
_cell.length_a   1.000
_cell.length_b   1.000
_cell.length_c   1.000
_cell.angle_alpha   90.00
_cell.angle_beta   90.00
_cell.angle_gamma   90.00
#
_symmetry.space_group_name_H-M   'P 1'
#
loop_
_entity.id
_entity.type
_entity.pdbx_description
1 polymer ?
#
loop_
_entity_poly.entity_id
_entity_poly.type
_entity_poly.pdbx_seq_one_letter_code
_entity_poly.pdbx_strand_id
1 'polypeptide(L)'
;MKDHTKLIEKFQKIELPDPVDAVIQQIRELIHNGDLKPGDRLPSERRLEERMAIPRGYISKALKRMETYGILKTVPQSGTYVAAIGIDALEGLLTNVLKLDNEEFEALDSVRCVLEVYAAELVATESSDEEISELENVHKSIRKQIEHGTVSFDEDMVFHLKLAEFSKNPILKSLITLLTSDFIQLAKNYEEKMGKEKLFDRLVSAGDEHGKVIEAIKRRDPEGASAAI
;
A
#
# COMPACT_ATOMS: atom_id res chain seq x y z
N MET A 1 62.13 1.49 -13.89
CA MET A 1 60.92 1.49 -13.05
C MET A 1 59.71 1.24 -13.96
N LYS A 2 58.94 0.15 -13.74
CA LYS A 2 57.71 -0.08 -14.49
C LYS A 2 56.68 0.96 -14.03
N ASP A 3 56.07 1.63 -14.99
CA ASP A 3 55.07 2.65 -14.74
C ASP A 3 53.81 1.98 -14.12
N HIS A 4 53.68 2.08 -12.80
CA HIS A 4 52.57 1.49 -12.03
C HIS A 4 51.23 2.08 -12.41
N THR A 5 51.20 3.31 -12.95
CA THR A 5 49.98 4.00 -13.39
C THR A 5 49.38 3.26 -14.58
N LYS A 6 50.19 2.85 -15.58
CA LYS A 6 49.72 2.06 -16.73
C LYS A 6 49.34 0.63 -16.39
N LEU A 7 49.85 0.11 -15.27
CA LEU A 7 49.48 -1.24 -14.84
C LEU A 7 48.13 -1.27 -14.15
N ILE A 8 47.75 -0.24 -13.38
CA ILE A 8 46.46 -0.17 -12.68
C ILE A 8 45.30 -0.08 -13.65
N GLU A 9 45.49 0.59 -14.83
CA GLU A 9 44.47 0.69 -15.87
C GLU A 9 44.07 -0.65 -16.53
N LYS A 10 44.89 -1.69 -16.32
CA LYS A 10 44.60 -3.04 -16.84
C LYS A 10 43.72 -3.87 -15.92
N PHE A 11 43.51 -3.45 -14.66
CA PHE A 11 42.62 -4.12 -13.76
C PHE A 11 41.17 -3.69 -14.05
N GLN A 12 40.32 -4.68 -14.25
CA GLN A 12 38.89 -4.47 -14.45
C GLN A 12 38.16 -4.53 -13.11
N LYS A 13 37.12 -3.73 -12.96
CA LYS A 13 36.21 -3.78 -11.81
C LYS A 13 35.53 -5.15 -11.77
N ILE A 14 35.68 -5.84 -10.64
CA ILE A 14 34.94 -7.08 -10.39
C ILE A 14 33.61 -6.70 -9.75
N GLU A 15 32.52 -6.99 -10.43
CA GLU A 15 31.17 -6.80 -9.89
C GLU A 15 30.79 -8.05 -9.09
N LEU A 16 30.79 -7.91 -7.79
CA LEU A 16 30.25 -8.93 -6.90
C LEU A 16 28.78 -8.64 -6.62
N PRO A 17 27.91 -9.67 -6.48
CA PRO A 17 26.54 -9.46 -6.03
C PRO A 17 26.51 -8.68 -4.72
N ASP A 18 25.56 -7.79 -4.54
CA ASP A 18 25.39 -7.06 -3.28
C ASP A 18 25.11 -8.06 -2.15
N PRO A 19 25.98 -8.13 -1.12
CA PRO A 19 25.77 -9.05 0.00
C PRO A 19 24.43 -8.84 0.72
N VAL A 20 23.90 -7.61 0.73
CA VAL A 20 22.57 -7.30 1.31
C VAL A 20 21.48 -8.02 0.54
N ASP A 21 21.51 -7.91 -0.80
CA ASP A 21 20.51 -8.55 -1.66
C ASP A 21 20.62 -10.08 -1.60
N ALA A 22 21.83 -10.63 -1.49
CA ALA A 22 22.03 -12.07 -1.31
C ALA A 22 21.42 -12.60 0.00
N VAL A 23 21.56 -11.87 1.11
CA VAL A 23 20.92 -12.22 2.39
C VAL A 23 19.41 -12.16 2.28
N ILE A 24 18.87 -11.09 1.68
CA ILE A 24 17.43 -10.92 1.46
C ILE A 24 16.87 -12.08 0.63
N GLN A 25 17.56 -12.44 -0.45
CA GLN A 25 17.14 -13.53 -1.33
C GLN A 25 17.04 -14.87 -0.60
N GLN A 26 18.07 -15.23 0.18
CA GLN A 26 18.05 -16.47 0.95
C GLN A 26 16.90 -16.52 1.97
N ILE A 27 16.66 -15.42 2.69
CA ILE A 27 15.53 -15.38 3.66
C ILE A 27 14.20 -15.50 2.93
N ARG A 28 14.03 -14.83 1.77
CA ARG A 28 12.82 -14.95 0.94
C ARG A 28 12.58 -16.36 0.45
N GLU A 29 13.63 -17.07 0.02
CA GLU A 29 13.55 -18.46 -0.40
C GLU A 29 13.11 -19.37 0.73
N LEU A 30 13.63 -19.19 1.95
CA LEU A 30 13.20 -19.95 3.13
C LEU A 30 11.71 -19.69 3.47
N ILE A 31 11.24 -18.45 3.33
CA ILE A 31 9.84 -18.12 3.52
C ILE A 31 8.98 -18.75 2.40
N HIS A 32 9.41 -18.64 1.15
CA HIS A 32 8.70 -19.18 0.00
C HIS A 32 8.55 -20.70 0.07
N ASN A 33 9.61 -21.39 0.50
CA ASN A 33 9.62 -22.85 0.65
C ASN A 33 8.89 -23.36 1.91
N GLY A 34 8.46 -22.43 2.79
CA GLY A 34 7.77 -22.77 4.03
C GLY A 34 8.69 -23.24 5.17
N ASP A 35 10.01 -23.11 5.01
CA ASP A 35 11.00 -23.37 6.06
C ASP A 35 10.98 -22.30 7.16
N LEU A 36 10.60 -21.07 6.80
CA LEU A 36 10.27 -19.98 7.70
C LEU A 36 8.81 -19.58 7.51
N LYS A 37 8.03 -19.65 8.58
CA LYS A 37 6.60 -19.33 8.57
C LYS A 37 6.34 -18.01 9.28
N PRO A 38 5.23 -17.31 8.98
CA PRO A 38 4.79 -16.17 9.76
C PRO A 38 4.77 -16.47 11.26
N GLY A 39 5.41 -15.59 12.04
CA GLY A 39 5.62 -15.75 13.47
C GLY A 39 6.90 -16.48 13.88
N ASP A 40 7.61 -17.13 12.96
CA ASP A 40 8.87 -17.79 13.27
C ASP A 40 9.97 -16.76 13.56
N ARG A 41 10.79 -17.09 14.56
CA ARG A 41 11.93 -16.28 14.95
C ARG A 41 13.14 -16.60 14.10
N LEU A 42 13.77 -15.58 13.53
CA LEU A 42 15.04 -15.71 12.82
C LEU A 42 16.18 -16.00 13.80
N PRO A 43 17.24 -16.69 13.33
CA PRO A 43 18.51 -16.74 14.05
C PRO A 43 19.06 -15.34 14.32
N SER A 44 19.83 -15.18 15.41
CA SER A 44 20.46 -13.89 15.71
C SER A 44 21.42 -13.47 14.58
N GLU A 45 21.61 -12.15 14.41
CA GLU A 45 22.55 -11.59 13.42
C GLU A 45 23.93 -12.25 13.50
N ARG A 46 24.41 -12.53 14.73
CA ARG A 46 25.69 -13.21 14.94
C ARG A 46 25.70 -14.64 14.34
N ARG A 47 24.63 -15.41 14.53
CA ARG A 47 24.52 -16.75 13.95
C ARG A 47 24.40 -16.71 12.42
N LEU A 48 23.71 -15.70 11.90
CA LEU A 48 23.61 -15.47 10.46
C LEU A 48 24.98 -15.10 9.87
N GLU A 49 25.75 -14.22 10.53
CA GLU A 49 27.10 -13.86 10.16
C GLU A 49 28.02 -15.09 10.09
N GLU A 50 28.03 -15.90 11.15
CA GLU A 50 28.80 -17.13 11.23
C GLU A 50 28.40 -18.12 10.11
N ARG A 51 27.12 -18.26 9.81
CA ARG A 51 26.63 -19.25 8.84
C ARG A 51 26.78 -18.80 7.40
N MET A 52 26.52 -17.54 7.12
CA MET A 52 26.54 -16.98 5.76
C MET A 52 27.92 -16.47 5.36
N ALA A 53 28.85 -16.37 6.30
CA ALA A 53 30.22 -15.80 6.10
C ALA A 53 30.13 -14.36 5.53
N ILE A 54 29.11 -13.58 5.92
CA ILE A 54 28.89 -12.20 5.50
C ILE A 54 28.99 -11.30 6.73
N PRO A 55 29.79 -10.21 6.70
CA PRO A 55 29.93 -9.31 7.83
C PRO A 55 28.60 -8.82 8.38
N ARG A 56 28.47 -8.77 9.72
CA ARG A 56 27.25 -8.45 10.46
C ARG A 56 26.54 -7.17 9.96
N GLY A 57 27.31 -6.16 9.53
CA GLY A 57 26.78 -4.91 9.02
C GLY A 57 25.88 -5.08 7.78
N TYR A 58 26.19 -6.05 6.90
CA TYR A 58 25.35 -6.38 5.75
C TYR A 58 24.10 -7.16 6.18
N ILE A 59 24.24 -8.08 7.13
CA ILE A 59 23.12 -8.80 7.73
C ILE A 59 22.12 -7.82 8.35
N SER A 60 22.59 -6.90 9.20
CA SER A 60 21.75 -5.90 9.85
C SER A 60 21.03 -5.00 8.84
N LYS A 61 21.72 -4.57 7.76
CA LYS A 61 21.09 -3.79 6.67
C LYS A 61 20.02 -4.59 5.95
N ALA A 62 20.26 -5.86 5.66
CA ALA A 62 19.31 -6.75 5.02
C ALA A 62 18.03 -6.93 5.87
N LEU A 63 18.20 -7.25 7.16
CA LEU A 63 17.07 -7.41 8.08
C LEU A 63 16.26 -6.13 8.24
N LYS A 64 16.96 -4.99 8.38
CA LYS A 64 16.29 -3.68 8.47
C LYS A 64 15.51 -3.35 7.19
N ARG A 65 16.06 -3.65 6.02
CA ARG A 65 15.38 -3.45 4.74
C ARG A 65 14.15 -4.35 4.61
N MET A 66 14.24 -5.61 5.03
CA MET A 66 13.10 -6.53 5.06
C MET A 66 12.05 -6.11 6.11
N GLU A 67 12.48 -5.51 7.22
CA GLU A 67 11.57 -4.92 8.21
C GLU A 67 10.84 -3.70 7.64
N THR A 68 11.53 -2.83 6.91
CA THR A 68 10.91 -1.70 6.18
C THR A 68 9.88 -2.19 5.17
N TYR A 69 10.10 -3.34 4.55
CA TYR A 69 9.13 -3.98 3.63
C TYR A 69 8.03 -4.77 4.35
N GLY A 70 8.00 -4.74 5.68
CA GLY A 70 7.01 -5.48 6.46
C GLY A 70 7.13 -7.00 6.38
N ILE A 71 8.23 -7.53 5.79
CA ILE A 71 8.49 -8.98 5.70
C ILE A 71 8.96 -9.53 7.05
N LEU A 72 9.70 -8.73 7.80
CA LEU A 72 10.19 -9.04 9.13
C LEU A 72 9.69 -8.00 10.13
N LYS A 73 9.67 -8.39 11.41
CA LYS A 73 9.35 -7.50 12.53
C LYS A 73 10.36 -7.72 13.65
N THR A 74 11.05 -6.67 14.07
CA THR A 74 11.96 -6.72 15.21
C THR A 74 11.22 -6.36 16.48
N VAL A 75 11.28 -7.26 17.48
CA VAL A 75 10.75 -7.03 18.81
C VAL A 75 11.92 -6.74 19.74
N PRO A 76 12.01 -5.55 20.36
CA PRO A 76 13.11 -5.18 21.25
C PRO A 76 13.37 -6.26 22.30
N GLN A 77 14.63 -6.59 22.54
CA GLN A 77 15.11 -7.63 23.45
C GLN A 77 14.65 -9.07 23.17
N SER A 78 13.76 -9.29 22.21
CA SER A 78 13.23 -10.62 21.85
C SER A 78 13.87 -11.17 20.58
N GLY A 79 13.98 -10.37 19.53
CA GLY A 79 14.61 -10.77 18.26
C GLY A 79 13.81 -10.34 17.04
N THR A 80 14.22 -10.82 15.87
CA THR A 80 13.57 -10.59 14.59
C THR A 80 12.72 -11.80 14.23
N TYR A 81 11.49 -11.56 13.80
CA TYR A 81 10.48 -12.56 13.46
C TYR A 81 10.02 -12.36 12.01
N VAL A 82 9.62 -13.45 11.35
CA VAL A 82 8.85 -13.32 10.11
C VAL A 82 7.53 -12.65 10.46
N ALA A 83 7.25 -11.53 9.83
CA ALA A 83 5.98 -10.86 10.02
C ALA A 83 4.84 -11.82 9.60
N ALA A 84 3.75 -11.82 10.33
CA ALA A 84 2.54 -12.40 9.79
C ALA A 84 2.34 -11.72 8.43
N ILE A 85 2.16 -12.52 7.36
CA ILE A 85 1.86 -11.97 6.03
C ILE A 85 0.50 -11.28 6.18
N GLY A 86 0.55 -10.12 6.78
CA GLY A 86 -0.52 -9.18 6.90
C GLY A 86 -0.24 -8.09 5.87
N ILE A 87 -1.17 -7.38 5.68
CA ILE A 87 -1.38 -6.17 4.94
C ILE A 87 -0.23 -5.16 5.07
N ASP A 88 0.35 -4.98 6.26
CA ASP A 88 1.51 -4.12 6.53
C ASP A 88 2.75 -4.49 5.67
N ALA A 89 2.89 -5.78 5.31
CA ALA A 89 3.98 -6.24 4.44
C ALA A 89 3.74 -5.87 2.97
N LEU A 90 2.49 -5.88 2.54
CA LEU A 90 2.09 -5.49 1.19
C LEU A 90 2.24 -3.97 1.01
N GLU A 91 1.84 -3.19 2.01
CA GLU A 91 2.05 -1.73 2.04
C GLU A 91 3.53 -1.36 1.90
N GLY A 92 4.41 -2.00 2.66
CA GLY A 92 5.85 -1.76 2.56
C GLY A 92 6.45 -2.14 1.21
N LEU A 93 5.93 -3.16 0.53
CA LEU A 93 6.41 -3.58 -0.79
C LEU A 93 5.98 -2.60 -1.90
N LEU A 94 4.74 -2.13 -1.87
CA LEU A 94 4.19 -1.28 -2.92
C LEU A 94 4.68 0.17 -2.79
N THR A 95 4.74 0.73 -1.61
CA THR A 95 5.25 2.10 -1.37
C THR A 95 6.71 2.28 -1.80
N ASN A 96 7.53 1.22 -1.74
CA ASN A 96 8.94 1.29 -2.17
C ASN A 96 9.17 0.95 -3.65
N VAL A 97 8.19 0.36 -4.33
CA VAL A 97 8.29 -0.05 -5.74
C VAL A 97 7.64 0.98 -6.66
N LEU A 98 6.55 1.57 -6.22
CA LEU A 98 5.82 2.58 -6.99
C LEU A 98 6.35 3.97 -6.58
N LYS A 99 7.40 4.46 -7.26
CA LYS A 99 7.71 5.89 -7.29
C LYS A 99 6.73 6.54 -8.26
N LEU A 100 5.47 6.64 -7.82
CA LEU A 100 4.42 7.24 -8.64
C LEU A 100 4.71 8.73 -8.82
N ASP A 101 4.77 9.17 -10.05
CA ASP A 101 4.80 10.58 -10.40
C ASP A 101 3.43 11.06 -10.89
N ASN A 102 3.35 12.34 -11.27
CA ASN A 102 2.07 12.93 -11.66
C ASN A 102 1.47 12.38 -12.98
N GLU A 103 2.26 11.67 -13.79
CA GLU A 103 1.78 11.07 -15.04
C GLU A 103 1.07 9.72 -14.75
N GLU A 104 1.33 9.14 -13.59
CA GLU A 104 0.74 7.86 -13.16
C GLU A 104 -0.55 8.02 -12.35
N PHE A 105 -0.99 9.27 -12.09
CA PHE A 105 -2.21 9.53 -11.32
C PHE A 105 -3.46 8.87 -11.93
N GLU A 106 -3.66 9.01 -13.25
CA GLU A 106 -4.80 8.39 -13.94
C GLU A 106 -4.73 6.87 -13.95
N ALA A 107 -3.52 6.31 -14.05
CA ALA A 107 -3.32 4.86 -13.96
C ALA A 107 -3.63 4.33 -12.56
N LEU A 108 -3.20 5.06 -11.52
CA LEU A 108 -3.49 4.72 -10.13
C LEU A 108 -4.99 4.80 -9.83
N ASP A 109 -5.65 5.86 -10.27
CA ASP A 109 -7.09 6.06 -10.12
C ASP A 109 -7.88 4.93 -10.81
N SER A 110 -7.48 4.56 -12.02
CA SER A 110 -8.07 3.45 -12.77
C SER A 110 -7.98 2.11 -12.00
N VAL A 111 -6.84 1.79 -11.41
CA VAL A 111 -6.68 0.55 -10.63
C VAL A 111 -7.51 0.61 -9.35
N ARG A 112 -7.52 1.76 -8.66
CA ARG A 112 -8.32 1.99 -7.46
C ARG A 112 -9.82 1.80 -7.75
N CYS A 113 -10.31 2.38 -8.84
CA CYS A 113 -11.69 2.24 -9.29
C CYS A 113 -12.09 0.77 -9.48
N VAL A 114 -11.28 -0.04 -10.15
CA VAL A 114 -11.55 -1.48 -10.33
C VAL A 114 -11.70 -2.22 -8.99
N LEU A 115 -10.84 -1.90 -8.01
CA LEU A 115 -10.92 -2.49 -6.68
C LEU A 115 -12.17 -2.02 -5.91
N GLU A 116 -12.53 -0.77 -6.05
CA GLU A 116 -13.69 -0.17 -5.38
C GLU A 116 -15.01 -0.65 -5.96
N VAL A 117 -15.09 -0.87 -7.27
CA VAL A 117 -16.22 -1.53 -7.94
C VAL A 117 -16.49 -2.88 -7.28
N TYR A 118 -15.45 -3.71 -7.11
CA TYR A 118 -15.60 -5.00 -6.44
C TYR A 118 -15.92 -4.87 -4.96
N ALA A 119 -15.37 -3.87 -4.26
CA ALA A 119 -15.73 -3.59 -2.88
C ALA A 119 -17.21 -3.23 -2.74
N ALA A 120 -17.75 -2.40 -3.63
CA ALA A 120 -19.15 -2.01 -3.63
C ALA A 120 -20.11 -3.20 -3.82
N GLU A 121 -19.78 -4.15 -4.70
CA GLU A 121 -20.53 -5.40 -4.88
C GLU A 121 -20.60 -6.22 -3.60
N LEU A 122 -19.43 -6.40 -2.92
CA LEU A 122 -19.35 -7.13 -1.66
C LEU A 122 -20.14 -6.43 -0.56
N VAL A 123 -20.02 -5.11 -0.44
CA VAL A 123 -20.77 -4.31 0.55
C VAL A 123 -22.27 -4.42 0.33
N ALA A 124 -22.74 -4.35 -0.92
CA ALA A 124 -24.15 -4.54 -1.22
C ALA A 124 -24.67 -5.92 -0.80
N THR A 125 -23.83 -6.94 -0.87
CA THR A 125 -24.19 -8.33 -0.56
C THR A 125 -24.07 -8.66 0.92
N GLU A 126 -23.00 -8.18 1.60
CA GLU A 126 -22.56 -8.72 2.89
C GLU A 126 -22.64 -7.74 4.06
N SER A 127 -22.83 -6.43 3.80
CA SER A 127 -22.84 -5.44 4.88
C SER A 127 -24.09 -5.55 5.78
N SER A 128 -23.90 -5.22 7.06
CA SER A 128 -25.02 -5.07 8.00
C SER A 128 -25.73 -3.72 7.83
N ASP A 129 -26.91 -3.59 8.41
CA ASP A 129 -27.67 -2.32 8.36
C ASP A 129 -26.95 -1.22 9.16
N GLU A 130 -26.20 -1.56 10.19
CA GLU A 130 -25.35 -0.64 10.94
C GLU A 130 -24.19 -0.12 10.07
N GLU A 131 -23.52 -0.98 9.29
CA GLU A 131 -22.44 -0.61 8.38
C GLU A 131 -22.98 0.30 7.25
N ILE A 132 -24.17 0.02 6.73
CA ILE A 132 -24.84 0.88 5.75
C ILE A 132 -25.16 2.25 6.36
N SER A 133 -25.66 2.28 7.59
CA SER A 133 -25.95 3.52 8.32
C SER A 133 -24.68 4.35 8.56
N GLU A 134 -23.55 3.69 8.80
CA GLU A 134 -22.25 4.37 8.93
C GLU A 134 -21.80 5.01 7.60
N LEU A 135 -21.93 4.31 6.46
CA LEU A 135 -21.69 4.89 5.13
C LEU A 135 -22.57 6.10 4.86
N GLU A 136 -23.87 6.02 5.21
CA GLU A 136 -24.77 7.17 5.09
C GLU A 136 -24.31 8.37 5.92
N ASN A 137 -23.80 8.14 7.12
CA ASN A 137 -23.32 9.21 7.99
C ASN A 137 -22.05 9.87 7.42
N VAL A 138 -21.13 9.09 6.87
CA VAL A 138 -19.96 9.61 6.16
C VAL A 138 -20.39 10.46 4.98
N HIS A 139 -21.31 9.96 4.15
CA HIS A 139 -21.84 10.69 3.00
C HIS A 139 -22.54 12.00 3.42
N LYS A 140 -23.37 11.98 4.46
CA LYS A 140 -24.00 13.21 5.00
C LYS A 140 -22.96 14.24 5.45
N SER A 141 -21.84 13.80 6.03
CA SER A 141 -20.74 14.68 6.41
C SER A 141 -20.10 15.32 5.19
N ILE A 142 -19.81 14.54 4.14
CA ILE A 142 -19.25 15.04 2.87
C ILE A 142 -20.21 16.06 2.24
N ARG A 143 -21.49 15.74 2.15
CA ARG A 143 -22.51 16.66 1.59
C ARG A 143 -22.57 17.99 2.34
N LYS A 144 -22.51 17.94 3.67
CA LYS A 144 -22.46 19.15 4.50
C LYS A 144 -21.21 20.00 4.23
N GLN A 145 -20.06 19.37 4.01
CA GLN A 145 -18.84 20.09 3.67
C GLN A 145 -18.90 20.70 2.27
N ILE A 146 -19.49 19.99 1.29
CA ILE A 146 -19.78 20.53 -0.04
C ILE A 146 -20.64 21.79 0.05
N GLU A 147 -21.72 21.77 0.83
CA GLU A 147 -22.60 22.93 1.05
C GLU A 147 -21.87 24.13 1.66
N HIS A 148 -20.85 23.87 2.49
CA HIS A 148 -20.03 24.93 3.09
C HIS A 148 -18.79 25.32 2.25
N GLY A 149 -18.55 24.65 1.11
CA GLY A 149 -17.39 24.90 0.27
C GLY A 149 -16.06 24.48 0.91
N THR A 150 -16.08 23.52 1.85
CA THR A 150 -14.90 23.07 2.63
C THR A 150 -14.47 21.63 2.35
N VAL A 151 -15.16 20.94 1.43
CA VAL A 151 -14.84 19.55 1.08
C VAL A 151 -13.42 19.45 0.50
N SER A 152 -12.70 18.39 0.84
CA SER A 152 -11.38 18.08 0.32
C SER A 152 -11.30 16.61 -0.13
N PHE A 153 -10.21 16.25 -0.81
CA PHE A 153 -9.94 14.85 -1.15
C PHE A 153 -9.81 13.95 0.09
N ASP A 154 -9.29 14.47 1.19
CA ASP A 154 -9.12 13.68 2.41
C ASP A 154 -10.48 13.19 2.94
N GLU A 155 -11.52 14.05 2.91
CA GLU A 155 -12.88 13.67 3.31
C GLU A 155 -13.53 12.72 2.31
N ASP A 156 -13.35 12.95 1.01
CA ASP A 156 -13.85 12.07 -0.04
C ASP A 156 -13.29 10.63 0.13
N MET A 157 -11.99 10.52 0.39
CA MET A 157 -11.33 9.23 0.60
C MET A 157 -11.84 8.47 1.82
N VAL A 158 -12.41 9.13 2.83
CA VAL A 158 -13.01 8.45 3.99
C VAL A 158 -14.16 7.53 3.54
N PHE A 159 -14.97 7.94 2.56
CA PHE A 159 -16.02 7.09 2.01
C PHE A 159 -15.45 5.81 1.38
N HIS A 160 -14.44 5.93 0.55
CA HIS A 160 -13.81 4.81 -0.14
C HIS A 160 -13.11 3.83 0.83
N LEU A 161 -12.47 4.36 1.87
CA LEU A 161 -11.86 3.53 2.92
C LEU A 161 -12.92 2.77 3.74
N LYS A 162 -14.08 3.38 4.01
CA LYS A 162 -15.20 2.70 4.68
C LYS A 162 -15.84 1.64 3.78
N LEU A 163 -15.99 1.92 2.49
CA LEU A 163 -16.43 0.93 1.52
C LEU A 163 -15.50 -0.29 1.49
N ALA A 164 -14.17 -0.05 1.47
CA ALA A 164 -13.18 -1.10 1.54
C ALA A 164 -13.24 -1.89 2.86
N GLU A 165 -13.47 -1.23 3.99
CA GLU A 165 -13.60 -1.86 5.30
C GLU A 165 -14.81 -2.81 5.35
N PHE A 166 -15.97 -2.34 4.89
CA PHE A 166 -17.23 -3.09 4.94
C PHE A 166 -17.35 -4.18 3.88
N SER A 167 -16.43 -4.23 2.90
CA SER A 167 -16.31 -5.35 1.96
C SER A 167 -15.98 -6.69 2.64
N LYS A 168 -15.56 -6.67 3.91
CA LYS A 168 -15.12 -7.83 4.71
C LYS A 168 -13.98 -8.64 4.07
N ASN A 169 -13.37 -8.10 3.02
CA ASN A 169 -12.23 -8.67 2.36
C ASN A 169 -10.94 -7.96 2.82
N PRO A 170 -10.14 -8.56 3.72
CA PRO A 170 -8.98 -7.90 4.30
C PRO A 170 -7.88 -7.56 3.27
N ILE A 171 -7.74 -8.35 2.22
CA ILE A 171 -6.76 -8.07 1.16
C ILE A 171 -7.21 -6.87 0.32
N LEU A 172 -8.49 -6.84 -0.04
CA LEU A 172 -9.08 -5.72 -0.79
C LEU A 172 -8.98 -4.41 -0.01
N LYS A 173 -9.37 -4.42 1.28
CA LYS A 173 -9.21 -3.28 2.19
C LYS A 173 -7.81 -2.71 2.14
N SER A 174 -6.81 -3.56 2.17
CA SER A 174 -5.42 -3.12 2.22
C SER A 174 -4.89 -2.60 0.92
N LEU A 175 -5.25 -3.23 -0.18
CA LEU A 175 -4.91 -2.71 -1.51
C LEU A 175 -5.52 -1.31 -1.69
N ILE A 176 -6.79 -1.13 -1.37
CA ILE A 176 -7.46 0.16 -1.47
C ILE A 176 -6.81 1.18 -0.51
N THR A 177 -6.57 0.82 0.76
CA THR A 177 -5.92 1.72 1.74
C THR A 177 -4.56 2.19 1.24
N LEU A 178 -3.75 1.27 0.73
CA LEU A 178 -2.43 1.57 0.19
C LEU A 178 -2.51 2.56 -0.99
N LEU A 179 -3.33 2.24 -2.00
CA LEU A 179 -3.48 3.07 -3.18
C LEU A 179 -4.09 4.44 -2.83
N THR A 180 -4.96 4.50 -1.84
CA THR A 180 -5.56 5.76 -1.35
C THR A 180 -4.52 6.69 -0.74
N SER A 181 -3.54 6.17 0.01
CA SER A 181 -2.46 6.98 0.58
C SER A 181 -1.65 7.69 -0.51
N ASP A 182 -1.23 6.94 -1.53
CA ASP A 182 -0.49 7.46 -2.66
C ASP A 182 -1.36 8.40 -3.52
N PHE A 183 -2.64 8.05 -3.70
CA PHE A 183 -3.62 8.88 -4.40
C PHE A 183 -3.80 10.25 -3.75
N ILE A 184 -3.96 10.33 -2.44
CA ILE A 184 -4.09 11.62 -1.72
C ILE A 184 -2.86 12.50 -1.94
N GLN A 185 -1.66 11.90 -1.90
CA GLN A 185 -0.42 12.65 -2.12
C GLN A 185 -0.31 13.20 -3.54
N LEU A 186 -0.67 12.38 -4.54
CA LEU A 186 -0.69 12.80 -5.94
C LEU A 186 -1.83 13.78 -6.24
N ALA A 187 -3.00 13.59 -5.63
CA ALA A 187 -4.14 14.48 -5.78
C ALA A 187 -3.80 15.90 -5.32
N LYS A 188 -3.10 16.07 -4.19
CA LYS A 188 -2.64 17.39 -3.73
C LYS A 188 -1.74 18.09 -4.76
N ASN A 189 -0.85 17.35 -5.41
CA ASN A 189 -0.01 17.90 -6.48
C ASN A 189 -0.83 18.25 -7.74
N TYR A 190 -1.89 17.48 -7.99
CA TYR A 190 -2.80 17.70 -9.13
C TYR A 190 -3.75 18.88 -8.90
N GLU A 191 -4.18 19.11 -7.64
CA GLU A 191 -4.95 20.29 -7.21
C GLU A 191 -4.27 21.60 -7.60
N GLU A 192 -2.96 21.69 -7.34
CA GLU A 192 -2.17 22.88 -7.68
C GLU A 192 -2.18 23.19 -9.19
N LYS A 193 -2.29 22.14 -10.02
CA LYS A 193 -2.33 22.27 -11.48
C LYS A 193 -3.74 22.51 -12.04
N MET A 194 -4.73 21.86 -11.48
CA MET A 194 -6.12 21.91 -11.98
C MET A 194 -6.85 23.19 -11.58
N GLY A 195 -6.54 23.73 -10.42
CA GLY A 195 -7.21 24.89 -9.83
C GLY A 195 -8.41 24.50 -8.96
N LYS A 196 -8.63 25.28 -7.92
CA LYS A 196 -9.60 25.00 -6.85
C LYS A 196 -11.06 24.83 -7.33
N GLU A 197 -11.46 25.56 -8.35
CA GLU A 197 -12.84 25.53 -8.88
C GLU A 197 -13.16 24.18 -9.53
N LYS A 198 -12.29 23.73 -10.41
CA LYS A 198 -12.46 22.41 -11.09
C LYS A 198 -12.40 21.23 -10.12
N LEU A 199 -11.54 21.36 -9.10
CA LEU A 199 -11.48 20.36 -8.04
C LEU A 199 -12.78 20.29 -7.28
N PHE A 200 -13.32 21.44 -6.87
CA PHE A 200 -14.59 21.51 -6.15
C PHE A 200 -15.71 20.87 -6.95
N ASP A 201 -15.82 21.19 -8.26
CA ASP A 201 -16.82 20.59 -9.15
C ASP A 201 -16.70 19.06 -9.22
N ARG A 202 -15.47 18.54 -9.26
CA ARG A 202 -15.22 17.08 -9.23
C ARG A 202 -15.68 16.45 -7.92
N LEU A 203 -15.36 17.06 -6.77
CA LEU A 203 -15.78 16.55 -5.46
C LEU A 203 -17.31 16.62 -5.26
N VAL A 204 -17.96 17.61 -5.83
CA VAL A 204 -19.45 17.69 -5.88
C VAL A 204 -19.99 16.49 -6.67
N SER A 205 -19.44 16.20 -7.86
CA SER A 205 -19.85 15.06 -8.67
C SER A 205 -19.65 13.74 -7.92
N ALA A 206 -18.47 13.54 -7.31
CA ALA A 206 -18.17 12.37 -6.51
C ALA A 206 -19.17 12.18 -5.35
N GLY A 207 -19.54 13.27 -4.67
CA GLY A 207 -20.58 13.23 -3.63
C GLY A 207 -21.95 12.75 -4.14
N ASP A 208 -22.31 13.06 -5.37
CA ASP A 208 -23.54 12.56 -5.99
C ASP A 208 -23.43 11.08 -6.38
N GLU A 209 -22.26 10.62 -6.81
CA GLU A 209 -21.94 9.23 -7.10
C GLU A 209 -22.00 8.37 -5.84
N HIS A 210 -21.40 8.82 -4.73
CA HIS A 210 -21.51 8.15 -3.43
C HIS A 210 -22.96 7.92 -2.99
N GLY A 211 -23.83 8.91 -3.23
CA GLY A 211 -25.26 8.76 -2.95
C GLY A 211 -25.91 7.62 -3.72
N LYS A 212 -25.59 7.48 -5.01
CA LYS A 212 -26.09 6.39 -5.86
C LYS A 212 -25.57 5.03 -5.40
N VAL A 213 -24.30 4.95 -5.02
CA VAL A 213 -23.69 3.72 -4.47
C VAL A 213 -24.43 3.28 -3.21
N ILE A 214 -24.67 4.21 -2.25
CA ILE A 214 -25.40 3.91 -1.01
C ILE A 214 -26.83 3.43 -1.30
N GLU A 215 -27.54 4.09 -2.20
CA GLU A 215 -28.91 3.68 -2.54
C GLU A 215 -28.96 2.28 -3.18
N ALA A 216 -27.97 1.91 -3.99
CA ALA A 216 -27.85 0.55 -4.52
C ALA A 216 -27.53 -0.46 -3.41
N ILE A 217 -26.60 -0.15 -2.51
CA ILE A 217 -26.25 -0.98 -1.35
C ILE A 217 -27.48 -1.22 -0.46
N LYS A 218 -28.28 -0.19 -0.19
CA LYS A 218 -29.53 -0.33 0.60
C LYS A 218 -30.55 -1.25 -0.06
N ARG A 219 -30.60 -1.26 -1.38
CA ARG A 219 -31.46 -2.19 -2.14
C ARG A 219 -30.85 -3.59 -2.28
N ARG A 220 -29.65 -3.82 -1.72
CA ARG A 220 -28.92 -5.08 -1.91
C ARG A 220 -28.69 -5.40 -3.39
N ASP A 221 -28.37 -4.38 -4.17
CA ASP A 221 -28.16 -4.42 -5.61
C ASP A 221 -26.66 -4.29 -5.91
N PRO A 222 -25.90 -5.40 -6.04
CA PRO A 222 -24.47 -5.36 -6.28
C PRO A 222 -24.11 -4.80 -7.66
N GLU A 223 -24.95 -5.09 -8.71
CA GLU A 223 -24.71 -4.57 -10.05
C GLU A 223 -24.94 -3.06 -10.10
N GLY A 224 -25.98 -2.58 -9.43
CA GLY A 224 -26.23 -1.14 -9.29
C GLY A 224 -25.17 -0.42 -8.47
N ALA A 225 -24.63 -1.05 -7.42
CA ALA A 225 -23.56 -0.50 -6.61
C ALA A 225 -22.25 -0.37 -7.39
N SER A 226 -21.86 -1.40 -8.14
CA SER A 226 -20.67 -1.38 -8.97
C SER A 226 -20.75 -0.40 -10.13
N ALA A 227 -21.93 -0.24 -10.73
CA ALA A 227 -22.15 0.70 -11.85
C ALA A 227 -22.17 2.17 -11.42
N ALA A 228 -22.26 2.44 -10.11
CA ALA A 228 -22.34 3.79 -9.55
C ALA A 228 -20.98 4.33 -9.06
N ILE A 229 -19.91 3.47 -9.01
CA ILE A 229 -18.52 3.84 -8.74
C ILE A 229 -17.90 4.43 -10.03
#